data_cd210034a4ada6813e549c6c78ed62ed
#
_entry.id   cd210034a4ada6813e549c6c78ed62ed
#
_cell.length_a   1.000
_cell.length_b   1.000
_cell.length_c   1.000
_cell.angle_alpha   90.00
_cell.angle_beta   90.00
_cell.angle_gamma   90.00
#
_symmetry.space_group_name_H-M   'P 1'
#
loop_
_entity.id
_entity.type
_entity.pdbx_description
1 polymer ?
#
loop_
_entity_poly.entity_id
_entity_poly.type
_entity_poly.pdbx_seq_one_letter_code
_entity_poly.pdbx_strand_id
1 'polypeptide(L)'
;IDISRISVLSLHYNNYTLDYFLDCQAKLGIKNVELLSAHQGLWMDEYGYQDPAPIRRKLEDRGLSCPVFTPENCAYGYQFAAKEPEAIDRTFRYFANGIRFGAELGAKILEANSGWGYWNEPEEEGFKRSAEMHSRLAEVAKEYGMTIACESLRPQETRIGYRLDQIKRLFDTVNHPNFKVMIDLT
;
A
#
# COMPACT_ATOMS: atom_id res chain seq x y z
N ILE A 1 3.11 3.92 -25.80
CA ILE A 1 2.86 3.43 -24.40
C ILE A 1 1.43 2.94 -24.36
N ASP A 2 1.21 1.74 -23.87
CA ASP A 2 -0.14 1.22 -23.65
C ASP A 2 -0.71 1.85 -22.36
N ILE A 3 -1.63 2.77 -22.52
CA ILE A 3 -2.24 3.54 -21.44
C ILE A 3 -3.05 2.65 -20.47
N SER A 4 -3.47 1.46 -20.92
CA SER A 4 -4.18 0.51 -20.06
C SER A 4 -3.31 -0.06 -18.93
N ARG A 5 -2.00 0.09 -19.04
CA ARG A 5 -1.00 -0.33 -18.03
C ARG A 5 -0.58 0.81 -17.09
N ILE A 6 -1.15 1.99 -17.25
CA ILE A 6 -0.86 3.14 -16.39
C ILE A 6 -1.98 3.27 -15.36
N SER A 7 -1.59 3.41 -14.10
CA SER A 7 -2.47 3.81 -13.01
C SER A 7 -2.00 5.15 -12.45
N VAL A 8 -2.93 6.05 -12.16
CA VAL A 8 -2.60 7.38 -11.63
C VAL A 8 -2.91 7.42 -10.14
N LEU A 9 -1.88 7.69 -9.34
CA LEU A 9 -2.00 7.79 -7.88
C LEU A 9 -2.69 9.10 -7.48
N SER A 10 -3.62 9.01 -6.52
CA SER A 10 -4.38 10.16 -6.01
C SER A 10 -3.58 11.11 -5.11
N LEU A 11 -2.34 10.79 -4.75
CA LEU A 11 -1.50 11.56 -3.82
C LEU A 11 -1.43 13.07 -4.15
N HIS A 12 -1.22 13.41 -5.41
CA HIS A 12 -1.10 14.81 -5.84
C HIS A 12 -2.42 15.58 -5.82
N TYR A 13 -3.53 14.90 -5.54
CA TYR A 13 -4.87 15.48 -5.43
C TYR A 13 -5.39 15.56 -3.99
N ASN A 14 -4.52 15.41 -2.98
CA ASN A 14 -4.94 15.42 -1.56
C ASN A 14 -5.62 16.73 -1.12
N ASN A 15 -5.39 17.83 -1.83
CA ASN A 15 -6.05 19.11 -1.60
C ASN A 15 -7.33 19.33 -2.43
N TYR A 16 -7.78 18.31 -3.14
CA TYR A 16 -8.99 18.32 -3.96
C TYR A 16 -9.97 17.25 -3.47
N THR A 17 -11.23 17.33 -3.89
CA THR A 17 -12.19 16.26 -3.59
C THR A 17 -11.87 15.01 -4.42
N LEU A 18 -12.26 13.84 -3.91
CA LEU A 18 -12.13 12.59 -4.65
C LEU A 18 -12.85 12.65 -6.00
N ASP A 19 -14.05 13.24 -6.05
CA ASP A 19 -14.80 13.41 -7.30
C ASP A 19 -14.03 14.23 -8.33
N TYR A 20 -13.38 15.32 -7.91
CA TYR A 20 -12.55 16.13 -8.82
C TYR A 20 -11.39 15.33 -9.40
N PHE A 21 -10.68 14.55 -8.56
CA PHE A 21 -9.63 13.65 -9.04
C PHE A 21 -10.15 12.68 -10.09
N LEU A 22 -11.24 11.97 -9.78
CA LEU A 22 -11.82 10.97 -10.68
C LEU A 22 -12.32 11.59 -12.00
N ASP A 23 -12.95 12.76 -11.93
CA ASP A 23 -13.41 13.50 -13.12
C ASP A 23 -12.23 13.91 -14.02
N CYS A 24 -11.12 14.36 -13.43
CA CYS A 24 -9.89 14.66 -14.16
C CYS A 24 -9.34 13.44 -14.89
N GLN A 25 -9.27 12.28 -14.20
CA GLN A 25 -8.74 11.06 -14.82
C GLN A 25 -9.64 10.57 -15.98
N ALA A 26 -10.94 10.56 -15.77
CA ALA A 26 -11.90 10.19 -16.80
C ALA A 26 -11.80 11.12 -18.04
N LYS A 27 -11.71 12.43 -17.82
CA LYS A 27 -11.55 13.43 -18.89
C LYS A 27 -10.25 13.25 -19.69
N LEU A 28 -9.17 12.81 -19.04
CA LEU A 28 -7.89 12.53 -19.67
C LEU A 28 -7.85 11.16 -20.38
N GLY A 29 -8.91 10.37 -20.31
CA GLY A 29 -8.98 9.03 -20.91
C GLY A 29 -8.21 7.96 -20.11
N ILE A 30 -7.75 8.28 -18.92
CA ILE A 30 -7.17 7.30 -17.98
C ILE A 30 -8.26 6.29 -17.61
N LYS A 31 -7.87 5.03 -17.48
CA LYS A 31 -8.79 3.94 -17.10
C LYS A 31 -8.53 3.41 -15.69
N ASN A 32 -7.29 3.48 -15.23
CA ASN A 32 -6.90 2.94 -13.96
C ASN A 32 -6.42 4.05 -13.02
N VAL A 33 -6.89 4.02 -11.80
CA VAL A 33 -6.44 4.90 -10.72
C VAL A 33 -5.87 4.07 -9.58
N GLU A 34 -4.97 4.65 -8.86
CA GLU A 34 -4.46 4.16 -7.59
C GLU A 34 -4.98 5.08 -6.48
N LEU A 35 -5.68 4.51 -5.53
CA LEU A 35 -6.30 5.28 -4.45
C LEU A 35 -5.48 5.18 -3.17
N LEU A 36 -5.05 6.34 -2.66
CA LEU A 36 -4.33 6.47 -1.39
C LEU A 36 -5.29 6.79 -0.26
N SER A 37 -5.22 6.04 0.86
CA SER A 37 -6.11 6.24 2.01
C SER A 37 -5.84 7.53 2.82
N ALA A 38 -4.76 8.25 2.52
CA ALA A 38 -4.53 9.59 3.07
C ALA A 38 -5.45 10.66 2.48
N HIS A 39 -6.18 10.36 1.42
CA HIS A 39 -7.13 11.29 0.80
C HIS A 39 -8.35 11.49 1.73
N GLN A 40 -8.82 12.73 1.89
CA GLN A 40 -9.93 13.07 2.80
C GLN A 40 -11.24 12.30 2.52
N GLY A 41 -11.43 11.79 1.30
CA GLY A 41 -12.56 10.97 0.91
C GLY A 41 -12.39 9.47 1.14
N LEU A 42 -11.27 9.03 1.70
CA LEU A 42 -10.88 7.64 1.89
C LEU A 42 -10.39 7.41 3.32
N TRP A 43 -11.31 7.04 4.21
CA TRP A 43 -10.97 6.84 5.61
C TRP A 43 -10.80 5.36 5.97
N MET A 44 -9.71 5.06 6.68
CA MET A 44 -9.44 3.79 7.36
C MET A 44 -8.42 3.97 8.48
N ASP A 45 -8.49 3.08 9.47
CA ASP A 45 -7.52 2.94 10.54
C ASP A 45 -7.36 1.46 10.97
N GLU A 46 -6.73 1.21 12.11
CA GLU A 46 -6.56 -0.14 12.67
C GLU A 46 -7.84 -0.75 13.22
N TYR A 47 -8.89 0.03 13.39
CA TYR A 47 -10.18 -0.44 13.92
C TYR A 47 -11.19 -0.74 12.82
N GLY A 48 -11.03 -0.15 11.65
CA GLY A 48 -11.93 -0.38 10.52
C GLY A 48 -11.71 0.54 9.33
N TYR A 49 -12.69 0.58 8.44
CA TYR A 49 -12.70 1.42 7.25
C TYR A 49 -14.14 1.80 6.89
N GLN A 50 -14.28 2.88 6.12
CA GLN A 50 -15.59 3.31 5.61
C GLN A 50 -16.17 2.30 4.61
N ASP A 51 -17.48 2.36 4.37
CA ASP A 51 -18.13 1.56 3.32
C ASP A 51 -17.50 1.86 1.95
N PRO A 52 -16.91 0.87 1.24
CA PRO A 52 -16.30 1.06 -0.07
C PRO A 52 -17.33 1.20 -1.21
N ALA A 53 -18.58 0.82 -1.00
CA ALA A 53 -19.59 0.79 -2.06
C ALA A 53 -19.85 2.16 -2.71
N PRO A 54 -19.90 3.29 -1.96
CA PRO A 54 -20.03 4.61 -2.59
C PRO A 54 -18.82 4.96 -3.50
N ILE A 55 -17.59 4.57 -3.09
CA ILE A 55 -16.38 4.84 -3.87
C ILE A 55 -16.39 3.98 -5.13
N ARG A 56 -16.75 2.71 -5.00
CA ARG A 56 -16.85 1.81 -6.15
C ARG A 56 -17.85 2.34 -7.19
N ARG A 57 -19.03 2.81 -6.76
CA ARG A 57 -20.00 3.45 -7.67
C ARG A 57 -19.41 4.67 -8.38
N LYS A 58 -18.67 5.53 -7.67
CA LYS A 58 -18.01 6.70 -8.27
C LYS A 58 -17.01 6.32 -9.37
N LEU A 59 -16.29 5.21 -9.19
CA LEU A 59 -15.39 4.65 -10.20
C LEU A 59 -16.18 4.13 -11.40
N GLU A 60 -17.17 3.28 -11.16
CA GLU A 60 -18.03 2.67 -12.17
C GLU A 60 -18.74 3.71 -13.05
N ASP A 61 -19.33 4.75 -12.45
CA ASP A 61 -20.02 5.84 -13.14
C ASP A 61 -19.11 6.61 -14.12
N ARG A 62 -17.80 6.55 -13.92
CA ARG A 62 -16.78 7.22 -14.75
C ARG A 62 -16.01 6.25 -15.66
N GLY A 63 -16.34 4.97 -15.64
CA GLY A 63 -15.63 3.92 -16.37
C GLY A 63 -14.17 3.78 -15.93
N LEU A 64 -13.90 4.03 -14.64
CA LEU A 64 -12.60 3.87 -14.00
C LEU A 64 -12.54 2.57 -13.21
N SER A 65 -11.34 2.05 -13.01
CA SER A 65 -11.04 0.93 -12.12
C SER A 65 -9.89 1.29 -11.18
N CYS A 66 -9.84 0.61 -10.03
CA CYS A 66 -8.78 0.78 -9.03
C CYS A 66 -8.00 -0.53 -8.89
N PRO A 67 -7.02 -0.81 -9.77
CA PRO A 67 -6.23 -2.03 -9.69
C PRO A 67 -5.25 -2.05 -8.51
N VAL A 68 -4.86 -0.88 -8.00
CA VAL A 68 -3.93 -0.70 -6.88
C VAL A 68 -4.59 0.15 -5.81
N PHE A 69 -4.52 -0.31 -4.57
CA PHE A 69 -4.90 0.45 -3.38
C PHE A 69 -3.68 0.65 -2.49
N THR A 70 -3.46 1.88 -2.05
CA THR A 70 -2.34 2.29 -1.22
C THR A 70 -2.85 2.76 0.14
N PRO A 71 -2.78 1.93 1.19
CA PRO A 71 -2.93 2.43 2.55
C PRO A 71 -1.86 3.48 2.84
N GLU A 72 -2.22 4.56 3.54
CA GLU A 72 -1.22 5.53 4.00
C GLU A 72 -0.11 4.80 4.78
N ASN A 73 1.09 4.83 4.27
CA ASN A 73 2.23 4.08 4.78
C ASN A 73 3.45 4.96 5.12
N CYS A 74 3.29 6.27 5.00
CA CYS A 74 4.28 7.27 5.44
C CYS A 74 3.99 7.80 6.84
N ALA A 75 2.80 7.52 7.40
CA ALA A 75 2.45 7.92 8.76
C ALA A 75 3.21 7.08 9.78
N TYR A 76 3.88 7.75 10.70
CA TYR A 76 4.73 7.12 11.72
C TYR A 76 3.97 6.24 12.74
N GLY A 77 2.64 6.28 12.73
CA GLY A 77 1.80 5.40 13.56
C GLY A 77 1.80 3.93 13.13
N TYR A 78 2.16 3.65 11.86
CA TYR A 78 2.16 2.33 11.28
C TYR A 78 3.48 2.07 10.56
N GLN A 79 4.21 1.05 10.96
CA GLN A 79 5.45 0.66 10.27
C GLN A 79 5.71 -0.84 10.35
N PHE A 80 6.14 -1.42 9.24
CA PHE A 80 6.36 -2.85 9.09
C PHE A 80 7.48 -3.40 9.99
N ALA A 81 8.43 -2.57 10.38
CA ALA A 81 9.55 -2.95 11.26
C ALA A 81 9.34 -2.52 12.73
N ALA A 82 8.08 -2.30 13.15
CA ALA A 82 7.74 -1.92 14.53
C ALA A 82 8.28 -2.92 15.55
N LYS A 83 8.66 -2.42 16.72
CA LYS A 83 9.27 -3.22 17.79
C LYS A 83 8.34 -3.43 18.98
N GLU A 84 7.57 -2.41 19.30
CA GLU A 84 6.63 -2.42 20.41
C GLU A 84 5.42 -3.30 20.06
N PRO A 85 4.99 -4.22 20.94
CA PRO A 85 3.89 -5.15 20.66
C PRO A 85 2.60 -4.47 20.18
N GLU A 86 2.25 -3.34 20.80
CA GLU A 86 1.06 -2.56 20.43
C GLU A 86 1.20 -1.94 19.03
N ALA A 87 2.41 -1.48 18.67
CA ALA A 87 2.66 -0.93 17.34
C ALA A 87 2.67 -2.02 16.27
N ILE A 88 3.17 -3.22 16.59
CA ILE A 88 3.12 -4.40 15.70
C ILE A 88 1.67 -4.79 15.44
N ASP A 89 0.84 -4.91 16.49
CA ASP A 89 -0.56 -5.28 16.36
C ASP A 89 -1.37 -4.22 15.60
N ARG A 90 -1.17 -2.94 15.92
CA ARG A 90 -1.79 -1.82 15.23
C ARG A 90 -1.44 -1.81 13.74
N THR A 91 -0.16 -1.97 13.40
CA THR A 91 0.30 -2.02 12.01
C THR A 91 -0.33 -3.19 11.26
N PHE A 92 -0.33 -4.38 11.86
CA PHE A 92 -0.95 -5.55 11.24
C PHE A 92 -2.44 -5.32 10.96
N ARG A 93 -3.20 -4.83 11.93
CA ARG A 93 -4.65 -4.56 11.76
C ARG A 93 -4.91 -3.52 10.68
N TYR A 94 -4.13 -2.44 10.66
CA TYR A 94 -4.27 -1.38 9.66
C TYR A 94 -4.08 -1.91 8.24
N PHE A 95 -2.97 -2.59 7.96
CA PHE A 95 -2.72 -3.13 6.63
C PHE A 95 -3.64 -4.30 6.26
N ALA A 96 -4.08 -5.11 7.22
CA ALA A 96 -5.11 -6.12 6.99
C ALA A 96 -6.46 -5.47 6.59
N ASN A 97 -6.83 -4.35 7.21
CA ASN A 97 -7.99 -3.55 6.78
C ASN A 97 -7.77 -2.96 5.39
N GLY A 98 -6.57 -2.50 5.06
CA GLY A 98 -6.21 -2.04 3.72
C GLY A 98 -6.39 -3.11 2.65
N ILE A 99 -5.97 -4.35 2.94
CA ILE A 99 -6.18 -5.50 2.05
C ILE A 99 -7.68 -5.74 1.81
N ARG A 100 -8.48 -5.77 2.86
CA ARG A 100 -9.95 -5.98 2.76
C ARG A 100 -10.62 -4.87 1.99
N PHE A 101 -10.35 -3.63 2.35
CA PHE A 101 -10.91 -2.45 1.69
C PHE A 101 -10.52 -2.38 0.20
N GLY A 102 -9.24 -2.60 -0.11
CA GLY A 102 -8.76 -2.65 -1.49
C GLY A 102 -9.45 -3.75 -2.30
N ALA A 103 -9.60 -4.95 -1.74
CA ALA A 103 -10.29 -6.06 -2.40
C ALA A 103 -11.76 -5.73 -2.69
N GLU A 104 -12.45 -5.07 -1.77
CA GLU A 104 -13.84 -4.63 -1.95
C GLU A 104 -13.97 -3.51 -3.00
N LEU A 105 -12.93 -2.70 -3.21
CA LEU A 105 -12.84 -1.74 -4.32
C LEU A 105 -12.56 -2.41 -5.66
N GLY A 106 -12.15 -3.68 -5.67
CA GLY A 106 -11.77 -4.44 -6.87
C GLY A 106 -10.26 -4.44 -7.14
N ALA A 107 -9.45 -3.90 -6.23
CA ALA A 107 -8.00 -3.91 -6.37
C ALA A 107 -7.43 -5.35 -6.33
N LYS A 108 -6.30 -5.51 -7.00
CA LYS A 108 -5.51 -6.76 -7.00
C LYS A 108 -4.16 -6.58 -6.33
N ILE A 109 -3.73 -5.34 -6.17
CA ILE A 109 -2.45 -4.98 -5.58
C ILE A 109 -2.71 -4.05 -4.39
N LEU A 110 -2.06 -4.36 -3.27
CA LEU A 110 -1.88 -3.43 -2.16
C LEU A 110 -0.44 -2.94 -2.22
N GLU A 111 -0.25 -1.64 -2.35
CA GLU A 111 1.07 -1.03 -2.21
C GLU A 111 1.44 -0.97 -0.73
N ALA A 112 2.70 -1.25 -0.42
CA ALA A 112 3.30 -1.24 0.90
C ALA A 112 4.78 -0.86 0.79
N ASN A 113 5.43 -0.55 1.90
CA ASN A 113 6.87 -0.32 1.93
C ASN A 113 7.58 -1.27 2.91
N SER A 114 8.91 -1.22 2.95
CA SER A 114 9.71 -2.08 3.82
C SER A 114 9.61 -1.75 5.34
N GLY A 115 8.99 -0.63 5.70
CA GLY A 115 9.24 -0.01 7.01
C GLY A 115 10.65 0.58 7.08
N TRP A 116 10.97 1.27 8.17
CA TRP A 116 12.25 2.01 8.25
C TRP A 116 13.24 1.43 9.25
N GLY A 117 12.83 0.64 10.24
CA GLY A 117 13.68 0.19 11.34
C GLY A 117 14.11 1.33 12.27
N TYR A 118 14.73 0.99 13.39
CA TYR A 118 15.20 2.00 14.34
C TYR A 118 16.69 2.27 14.17
N TRP A 119 17.11 3.53 14.26
CA TRP A 119 18.50 3.93 14.09
C TRP A 119 19.41 3.49 15.25
N ASN A 120 18.85 3.18 16.40
CA ASN A 120 19.56 2.76 17.62
C ASN A 120 19.58 1.24 17.82
N GLU A 121 19.34 0.46 16.76
CA GLU A 121 19.47 -1.01 16.78
C GLU A 121 20.17 -1.50 15.50
N PRO A 122 20.65 -2.76 15.48
CA PRO A 122 21.17 -3.36 14.26
C PRO A 122 20.10 -3.40 13.15
N GLU A 123 20.50 -3.08 11.90
CA GLU A 123 19.61 -3.12 10.72
C GLU A 123 18.90 -4.47 10.58
N GLU A 124 19.60 -5.56 10.91
CA GLU A 124 19.10 -6.93 10.85
C GLU A 124 17.85 -7.16 11.70
N GLU A 125 17.71 -6.49 12.82
CA GLU A 125 16.53 -6.64 13.70
C GLU A 125 15.28 -5.98 13.08
N GLY A 126 15.45 -4.81 12.49
CA GLY A 126 14.38 -4.16 11.72
C GLY A 126 13.97 -4.99 10.49
N PHE A 127 14.96 -5.52 9.78
CA PHE A 127 14.72 -6.40 8.63
C PHE A 127 13.90 -7.65 8.99
N LYS A 128 14.27 -8.36 10.06
CA LYS A 128 13.54 -9.54 10.50
C LYS A 128 12.07 -9.25 10.81
N ARG A 129 11.81 -8.16 11.55
CA ARG A 129 10.43 -7.75 11.89
C ARG A 129 9.62 -7.38 10.64
N SER A 130 10.24 -6.66 9.69
CA SER A 130 9.61 -6.34 8.41
C SER A 130 9.25 -7.61 7.63
N ALA A 131 10.17 -8.54 7.50
CA ALA A 131 9.92 -9.81 6.80
C ALA A 131 8.80 -10.63 7.47
N GLU A 132 8.77 -10.70 8.80
CA GLU A 132 7.71 -11.37 9.56
C GLU A 132 6.35 -10.70 9.33
N MET A 133 6.28 -9.36 9.41
CA MET A 133 5.05 -8.61 9.19
C MET A 133 4.52 -8.84 7.78
N HIS A 134 5.37 -8.75 6.77
CA HIS A 134 4.98 -8.99 5.38
C HIS A 134 4.52 -10.44 5.14
N SER A 135 5.17 -11.41 5.77
CA SER A 135 4.74 -12.82 5.68
C SER A 135 3.33 -13.02 6.22
N ARG A 136 3.02 -12.44 7.38
CA ARG A 136 1.68 -12.47 7.99
C ARG A 136 0.63 -11.78 7.12
N LEU A 137 0.95 -10.62 6.58
CA LEU A 137 0.04 -9.85 5.71
C LEU A 137 -0.16 -10.54 4.35
N ALA A 138 0.85 -11.22 3.83
CA ALA A 138 0.74 -11.97 2.57
C ALA A 138 -0.26 -13.13 2.67
N GLU A 139 -0.38 -13.78 3.84
CA GLU A 139 -1.44 -14.77 4.07
C GLU A 139 -2.84 -14.11 4.03
N VAL A 140 -3.01 -12.94 4.65
CA VAL A 140 -4.26 -12.18 4.54
C VAL A 140 -4.53 -11.80 3.08
N ALA A 141 -3.54 -11.28 2.36
CA ALA A 141 -3.68 -10.91 0.95
C ALA A 141 -4.15 -12.09 0.08
N LYS A 142 -3.61 -13.27 0.33
CA LYS A 142 -4.01 -14.52 -0.33
C LYS A 142 -5.50 -14.83 -0.14
N GLU A 143 -6.02 -14.68 1.07
CA GLU A 143 -7.44 -14.92 1.37
C GLU A 143 -8.37 -14.01 0.55
N TYR A 144 -7.93 -12.79 0.28
CA TYR A 144 -8.69 -11.79 -0.48
C TYR A 144 -8.31 -11.71 -1.97
N GLY A 145 -7.45 -12.60 -2.46
CA GLY A 145 -7.01 -12.62 -3.85
C GLY A 145 -6.23 -11.38 -4.27
N MET A 146 -5.53 -10.78 -3.31
CA MET A 146 -4.65 -9.62 -3.50
C MET A 146 -3.17 -10.01 -3.46
N THR A 147 -2.31 -9.14 -3.94
CA THR A 147 -0.85 -9.24 -3.86
C THR A 147 -0.31 -7.98 -3.23
N ILE A 148 0.57 -8.11 -2.25
CA ILE A 148 1.32 -6.98 -1.70
C ILE A 148 2.48 -6.66 -2.64
N ALA A 149 2.64 -5.40 -3.03
CA ALA A 149 3.79 -4.88 -3.76
C ALA A 149 4.59 -3.97 -2.82
N CYS A 150 5.72 -4.46 -2.33
CA CYS A 150 6.58 -3.72 -1.41
C CYS A 150 7.50 -2.79 -2.19
N GLU A 151 7.36 -1.50 -1.94
CA GLU A 151 8.11 -0.43 -2.57
C GLU A 151 9.51 -0.29 -1.97
N SER A 152 10.50 0.03 -2.83
CA SER A 152 11.79 0.53 -2.39
C SER A 152 11.68 2.01 -2.01
N LEU A 153 12.20 2.38 -0.86
CA LEU A 153 12.17 3.75 -0.35
C LEU A 153 13.53 4.43 -0.54
N ARG A 154 13.60 5.74 -0.28
CA ARG A 154 14.86 6.50 -0.31
C ARG A 154 15.70 6.22 0.95
N PRO A 155 17.04 6.42 0.90
CA PRO A 155 17.92 6.21 2.06
C PRO A 155 17.56 7.06 3.29
N GLN A 156 16.85 8.17 3.08
CA GLN A 156 16.38 9.05 4.15
C GLN A 156 15.14 8.50 4.88
N GLU A 157 14.42 7.58 4.26
CA GLU A 157 13.15 7.05 4.74
C GLU A 157 13.30 5.68 5.40
N THR A 158 14.31 4.90 5.00
CA THR A 158 14.51 3.54 5.51
C THR A 158 15.98 3.15 5.59
N ARG A 159 16.29 2.26 6.53
CA ARG A 159 17.59 1.58 6.57
C ARG A 159 17.57 0.21 5.90
N ILE A 160 16.39 -0.38 5.72
CA ILE A 160 16.22 -1.79 5.41
C ILE A 160 15.62 -2.07 4.03
N GLY A 161 15.29 -1.04 3.24
CA GLY A 161 14.63 -1.22 1.95
C GLY A 161 14.89 -0.14 0.91
N TYR A 162 16.08 0.47 0.89
CA TYR A 162 16.43 1.51 -0.11
C TYR A 162 17.35 1.02 -1.22
N ARG A 163 17.98 -0.17 -1.08
CA ARG A 163 18.82 -0.78 -2.10
C ARG A 163 18.14 -1.98 -2.73
N LEU A 164 18.45 -2.24 -3.99
CA LEU A 164 17.92 -3.38 -4.72
C LEU A 164 18.25 -4.72 -4.06
N ASP A 165 19.46 -4.85 -3.49
CA ASP A 165 19.84 -6.07 -2.77
C ASP A 165 19.03 -6.27 -1.49
N GLN A 166 18.68 -5.20 -0.77
CA GLN A 166 17.83 -5.27 0.41
C GLN A 166 16.39 -5.67 0.05
N ILE A 167 15.81 -5.05 -0.97
CA ILE A 167 14.46 -5.37 -1.44
C ILE A 167 14.40 -6.80 -2.00
N LYS A 168 15.42 -7.20 -2.78
CA LYS A 168 15.53 -8.59 -3.24
C LYS A 168 15.63 -9.56 -2.07
N ARG A 169 16.45 -9.26 -1.06
CA ARG A 169 16.57 -10.07 0.15
C ARG A 169 15.23 -10.19 0.88
N LEU A 170 14.46 -9.09 0.98
CA LEU A 170 13.13 -9.12 1.59
C LEU A 170 12.17 -10.03 0.81
N PHE A 171 12.16 -9.90 -0.52
CA PHE A 171 11.39 -10.78 -1.39
C PHE A 171 11.73 -12.25 -1.20
N ASP A 172 13.03 -12.58 -1.21
CA ASP A 172 13.51 -13.97 -1.05
C ASP A 172 13.21 -14.51 0.36
N THR A 173 13.22 -13.66 1.38
CA THR A 173 12.96 -14.07 2.79
C THR A 173 11.47 -14.31 3.03
N VAL A 174 10.61 -13.41 2.56
CA VAL A 174 9.15 -13.58 2.67
C VAL A 174 8.68 -14.77 1.84
N ASN A 175 9.24 -14.95 0.66
CA ASN A 175 9.02 -16.10 -0.25
C ASN A 175 7.56 -16.56 -0.33
N HIS A 176 6.66 -15.60 -0.54
CA HIS A 176 5.22 -15.87 -0.60
C HIS A 176 4.65 -15.50 -1.98
N PRO A 177 3.74 -16.31 -2.59
CA PRO A 177 3.19 -16.01 -3.93
C PRO A 177 2.46 -14.66 -4.00
N ASN A 178 1.84 -14.23 -2.90
CA ASN A 178 1.12 -12.96 -2.80
C ASN A 178 1.96 -11.81 -2.22
N PHE A 179 3.29 -11.95 -2.22
CA PHE A 179 4.24 -10.88 -1.91
C PHE A 179 5.16 -10.64 -3.11
N LYS A 180 5.23 -9.42 -3.57
CA LYS A 180 6.08 -8.95 -4.65
C LYS A 180 6.76 -7.66 -4.23
N VAL A 181 7.71 -7.21 -5.05
CA VAL A 181 8.41 -5.94 -4.84
C VAL A 181 8.19 -5.03 -6.03
N MET A 182 8.25 -3.74 -5.80
CA MET A 182 8.22 -2.71 -6.82
C MET A 182 9.38 -1.74 -6.60
N ILE A 183 9.72 -0.99 -7.64
CA ILE A 183 10.81 -0.02 -7.60
C ILE A 183 10.22 1.36 -7.82
N ASP A 184 10.44 2.24 -6.87
CA ASP A 184 10.26 3.66 -7.07
C ASP A 184 11.49 4.23 -7.79
N LEU A 185 11.26 5.07 -8.80
CA LEU A 185 12.30 5.70 -9.61
C LEU A 185 12.55 7.17 -9.22
N THR A 186 12.00 7.64 -8.09
CA THR A 186 12.21 9.01 -7.58
C THR A 186 13.51 9.17 -6.79
#